data_7b2077c2e4b62910e6b80e07d4352363
#
_entry.id   7b2077c2e4b62910e6b80e07d4352363
#
_cell.length_a   1.000
_cell.length_b   1.000
_cell.length_c   1.000
_cell.angle_alpha   90.00
_cell.angle_beta   90.00
_cell.angle_gamma   90.00
#
_symmetry.space_group_name_H-M   'P 1'
#
loop_
_entity.id
_entity.type
_entity.pdbx_description
1 polymer ?
#
loop_
_entity_poly.entity_id
_entity_poly.type
_entity_poly.pdbx_seq_one_letter_code
_entity_poly.pdbx_strand_id
1 'polypeptide(L)'
;MQALSFPSYGRVEIVELPRPALLDPGDVIVLVTTTAIGPWDVERFLSVGEDSVVPGGEFAGIVVETGADVSTIELDDLVTNTTCHTGYSGQSDLFGSTTLPGGHAEYVRVPNADTTLTKIGASGEERAVLAGGSVGLGVNAAATALANSPDASLAIVGCDPIGMTALITLKNAGIGGRLLAVEDHAARKTLASGFASETLRSSQIQLANKVDTVIVGSTREYPGFESVAKLVKNSGSIIFSEPYGAARVAEQGIVLPPSVAIYAANWPTNGDARKIVTAIQIRQLDLTPLVSHVIPFDEAQAAYEAATEPGPGVQKVLLKP
;
A
#
# COMPACT_ATOMS: atom_id res chain seq x y z
N MET A 1 20.41 10.04 14.85
CA MET A 1 19.16 10.35 14.12
C MET A 1 17.96 9.86 14.89
N GLN A 2 16.86 10.59 14.78
CA GLN A 2 15.60 10.12 15.33
C GLN A 2 14.96 9.05 14.44
N ALA A 3 14.34 8.06 15.08
CA ALA A 3 13.59 7.00 14.42
C ALA A 3 12.44 6.52 15.32
N LEU A 4 11.41 5.93 14.73
CA LEU A 4 10.34 5.30 15.50
C LEU A 4 10.68 3.84 15.82
N SER A 5 10.20 3.37 16.97
CA SER A 5 10.32 2.00 17.44
C SER A 5 9.00 1.55 18.08
N PHE A 6 8.74 0.25 18.07
CA PHE A 6 7.60 -0.37 18.75
C PHE A 6 8.08 -1.17 19.97
N PRO A 7 8.19 -0.52 21.15
CA PRO A 7 8.71 -1.22 22.34
C PRO A 7 7.74 -2.25 22.90
N SER A 8 6.45 -2.17 22.58
CA SER A 8 5.42 -3.13 22.96
C SER A 8 4.14 -2.94 22.14
N TYR A 9 3.21 -3.88 22.28
CA TYR A 9 1.89 -3.81 21.64
C TYR A 9 1.23 -2.44 21.80
N GLY A 10 0.86 -1.82 20.69
CA GLY A 10 0.15 -0.55 20.65
C GLY A 10 0.97 0.67 21.13
N ARG A 11 2.30 0.55 21.19
CA ARG A 11 3.19 1.65 21.64
C ARG A 11 4.20 2.02 20.56
N VAL A 12 4.35 3.33 20.39
CA VAL A 12 5.37 3.94 19.53
C VAL A 12 6.24 4.85 20.40
N GLU A 13 7.54 4.81 20.20
CA GLU A 13 8.51 5.68 20.84
C GLU A 13 9.49 6.24 19.81
N ILE A 14 9.96 7.47 20.03
CA ILE A 14 11.09 8.04 19.31
C ILE A 14 12.36 7.58 19.99
N VAL A 15 13.27 7.01 19.24
CA VAL A 15 14.56 6.53 19.71
C VAL A 15 15.69 7.21 18.93
N GLU A 16 16.85 7.38 19.59
CA GLU A 16 18.06 7.86 18.95
C GLU A 16 18.90 6.69 18.44
N LEU A 17 19.15 6.66 17.14
CA LEU A 17 19.95 5.65 16.46
C LEU A 17 21.15 6.27 15.73
N PRO A 18 22.21 5.50 15.45
CA PRO A 18 23.23 5.94 14.52
C PRO A 18 22.63 6.22 13.12
N ARG A 19 23.14 7.26 12.43
CA ARG A 19 22.80 7.48 11.03
C ARG A 19 23.26 6.27 10.20
N PRO A 20 22.46 5.75 9.26
CA PRO A 20 22.87 4.65 8.39
C PRO A 20 24.03 5.08 7.48
N ALA A 21 24.89 4.13 7.13
CA ALA A 21 25.96 4.30 6.17
C ALA A 21 25.71 3.46 4.92
N LEU A 22 26.35 3.81 3.81
CA LEU A 22 26.39 2.96 2.62
C LEU A 22 27.09 1.63 2.97
N LEU A 23 26.50 0.51 2.59
CA LEU A 23 27.09 -0.82 2.78
C LEU A 23 27.57 -1.42 1.46
N ASP A 24 26.90 -1.07 0.35
CA ASP A 24 27.20 -1.54 -1.00
C ASP A 24 27.32 -0.36 -1.98
N PRO A 25 28.08 -0.51 -3.08
CA PRO A 25 28.22 0.57 -4.07
C PRO A 25 26.93 1.00 -4.77
N GLY A 26 25.89 0.17 -4.76
CA GLY A 26 24.56 0.48 -5.32
C GLY A 26 23.60 1.14 -4.33
N ASP A 27 24.04 1.43 -3.11
CA ASP A 27 23.22 2.05 -2.07
C ASP A 27 23.12 3.56 -2.20
N VAL A 28 22.06 4.12 -1.63
CA VAL A 28 21.99 5.57 -1.31
C VAL A 28 21.50 5.77 0.11
N ILE A 29 21.76 6.96 0.66
CA ILE A 29 21.11 7.44 1.89
C ILE A 29 20.10 8.53 1.50
N VAL A 30 18.87 8.36 1.97
CA VAL A 30 17.79 9.32 1.79
C VAL A 30 17.51 10.01 3.13
N LEU A 31 17.51 11.35 3.12
CA LEU A 31 16.89 12.17 4.17
C LEU A 31 15.38 12.11 3.97
N VAL A 32 14.68 11.44 4.85
CA VAL A 32 13.23 11.26 4.76
C VAL A 32 12.51 12.57 5.07
N THR A 33 11.65 13.00 4.18
CA THR A 33 10.83 14.21 4.33
C THR A 33 9.35 13.88 4.53
N THR A 34 8.94 12.67 4.12
CA THR A 34 7.58 12.16 4.30
C THR A 34 7.63 10.64 4.34
N THR A 35 6.90 10.06 5.27
CA THR A 35 6.67 8.61 5.32
C THR A 35 5.21 8.30 5.58
N ALA A 36 4.73 7.11 5.23
CA ALA A 36 3.33 6.75 5.34
C ALA A 36 3.14 5.48 6.17
N ILE A 37 2.14 5.48 7.06
CA ILE A 37 1.78 4.29 7.83
C ILE A 37 1.07 3.29 6.89
N GLY A 38 1.70 2.16 6.65
CA GLY A 38 1.19 1.07 5.82
C GLY A 38 0.43 0.01 6.62
N PRO A 39 -0.30 -0.93 5.96
CA PRO A 39 -1.00 -2.01 6.65
C PRO A 39 -0.06 -2.90 7.48
N TRP A 40 1.13 -3.19 6.96
CA TRP A 40 2.16 -3.98 7.66
C TRP A 40 2.79 -3.24 8.84
N ASP A 41 2.89 -1.89 8.80
CA ASP A 41 3.34 -1.10 9.94
C ASP A 41 2.32 -1.19 11.09
N VAL A 42 1.02 -1.13 10.76
CA VAL A 42 -0.06 -1.31 11.73
C VAL A 42 -0.10 -2.74 12.26
N GLU A 43 0.13 -3.77 11.43
CA GLU A 43 0.20 -5.16 11.88
C GLU A 43 1.32 -5.35 12.92
N ARG A 44 2.48 -4.74 12.69
CA ARG A 44 3.60 -4.75 13.63
C ARG A 44 3.31 -3.96 14.90
N PHE A 45 2.74 -2.77 14.80
CA PHE A 45 2.32 -1.96 15.94
C PHE A 45 1.36 -2.73 16.87
N LEU A 46 0.51 -3.60 16.31
CA LEU A 46 -0.42 -4.46 17.02
C LEU A 46 0.15 -5.86 17.31
N SER A 47 1.42 -6.12 17.04
CA SER A 47 2.06 -7.37 17.40
C SER A 47 2.73 -7.27 18.79
N VAL A 48 2.85 -8.42 19.45
CA VAL A 48 3.65 -8.51 20.68
C VAL A 48 5.05 -8.97 20.30
N GLY A 49 6.04 -8.09 20.43
CA GLY A 49 7.43 -8.45 20.13
C GLY A 49 8.38 -7.33 20.54
N GLU A 50 9.56 -7.67 20.98
CA GLU A 50 10.68 -6.74 21.15
C GLU A 50 11.29 -6.49 19.78
N ASP A 51 10.67 -5.64 18.98
CA ASP A 51 11.20 -5.31 17.68
C ASP A 51 11.98 -3.99 17.74
N SER A 52 13.29 -4.11 17.76
CA SER A 52 14.22 -2.96 17.59
C SER A 52 14.28 -2.47 16.14
N VAL A 53 13.36 -2.85 15.29
CA VAL A 53 13.36 -2.52 13.86
C VAL A 53 12.63 -1.22 13.63
N VAL A 54 13.24 -0.33 12.84
CA VAL A 54 12.61 0.90 12.36
C VAL A 54 11.52 0.55 11.34
N PRO A 55 10.24 0.87 11.61
CA PRO A 55 9.14 0.64 10.67
C PRO A 55 9.15 1.61 9.49
N GLY A 56 8.15 1.54 8.62
CA GLY A 56 7.94 2.48 7.52
C GLY A 56 8.30 1.90 6.16
N GLY A 57 7.36 1.18 5.56
CA GLY A 57 7.52 0.60 4.23
C GLY A 57 7.42 1.59 3.08
N GLU A 58 6.81 2.75 3.29
CA GLU A 58 6.55 3.77 2.28
C GLU A 58 7.16 5.10 2.72
N PHE A 59 8.13 5.61 1.97
CA PHE A 59 8.77 6.89 2.28
C PHE A 59 9.16 7.67 1.01
N ALA A 60 9.31 8.97 1.17
CA ALA A 60 9.86 9.89 0.20
C ALA A 60 10.88 10.82 0.88
N GLY A 61 11.84 11.32 0.12
CA GLY A 61 12.85 12.20 0.68
C GLY A 61 13.91 12.58 -0.33
N ILE A 62 14.95 13.26 0.18
CA ILE A 62 16.04 13.82 -0.61
C ILE A 62 17.25 12.88 -0.51
N VAL A 63 17.86 12.56 -1.64
CA VAL A 63 19.10 11.78 -1.68
C VAL A 63 20.27 12.64 -1.18
N VAL A 64 20.92 12.20 -0.11
CA VAL A 64 22.01 12.94 0.53
C VAL A 64 23.36 12.24 0.45
N GLU A 65 23.41 10.99 0.00
CA GLU A 65 24.63 10.22 -0.21
C GLU A 65 24.37 9.13 -1.26
N THR A 66 25.33 8.92 -2.19
CA THR A 66 25.23 7.92 -3.26
C THR A 66 26.46 7.03 -3.28
N GLY A 67 26.24 5.72 -3.48
CA GLY A 67 27.30 4.76 -3.75
C GLY A 67 27.86 4.91 -5.18
N ALA A 68 29.04 4.33 -5.40
CA ALA A 68 29.80 4.52 -6.64
C ALA A 68 29.16 3.88 -7.89
N ASP A 69 28.31 2.88 -7.73
CA ASP A 69 27.66 2.15 -8.84
C ASP A 69 26.24 2.67 -9.11
N VAL A 70 25.75 3.67 -8.35
CA VAL A 70 24.46 4.32 -8.60
C VAL A 70 24.56 5.18 -9.85
N SER A 71 23.63 5.00 -10.78
CA SER A 71 23.71 5.60 -12.13
C SER A 71 22.51 6.46 -12.53
N THR A 72 21.34 6.21 -11.99
CA THR A 72 20.09 6.91 -12.36
C THR A 72 19.60 7.88 -11.29
N ILE A 73 20.10 7.74 -10.06
CA ILE A 73 19.77 8.57 -8.91
C ILE A 73 20.97 9.45 -8.56
N GLU A 74 20.73 10.72 -8.34
CA GLU A 74 21.76 11.72 -8.06
C GLU A 74 21.54 12.39 -6.70
N LEU A 75 22.56 13.05 -6.16
CA LEU A 75 22.41 13.90 -4.97
C LEU A 75 21.34 14.97 -5.22
N ASP A 76 20.60 15.31 -4.18
CA ASP A 76 19.49 16.27 -4.18
C ASP A 76 18.24 15.82 -4.98
N ASP A 77 18.25 14.61 -5.55
CA ASP A 77 17.01 14.07 -6.13
C ASP A 77 15.95 13.86 -5.06
N LEU A 78 14.73 14.30 -5.33
CA LEU A 78 13.55 13.98 -4.54
C LEU A 78 12.97 12.66 -5.05
N VAL A 79 12.90 11.66 -4.17
CA VAL A 79 12.60 10.27 -4.53
C VAL A 79 11.52 9.65 -3.64
N THR A 80 10.90 8.58 -4.14
CA THR A 80 10.08 7.64 -3.35
C THR A 80 10.56 6.21 -3.60
N ASN A 81 10.31 5.32 -2.65
CA ASN A 81 10.72 3.92 -2.73
C ASN A 81 9.61 3.00 -3.27
N THR A 82 10.00 1.81 -3.74
CA THR A 82 9.13 0.63 -3.74
C THR A 82 9.20 -0.03 -2.36
N THR A 83 8.06 -0.40 -1.80
CA THR A 83 7.99 -1.03 -0.46
C THR A 83 8.73 -2.37 -0.41
N CYS A 84 8.67 -3.14 -1.50
CA CYS A 84 9.38 -4.39 -1.65
C CYS A 84 10.68 -4.14 -2.42
N HIS A 85 11.79 -4.52 -1.82
CA HIS A 85 13.12 -4.51 -2.44
C HIS A 85 13.50 -5.93 -2.85
N THR A 86 14.01 -6.11 -4.05
CA THR A 86 14.60 -7.38 -4.48
C THR A 86 16.12 -7.26 -4.48
N GLY A 87 16.77 -8.00 -3.57
CA GLY A 87 18.22 -8.02 -3.43
C GLY A 87 18.94 -8.65 -4.62
N TYR A 88 20.26 -8.50 -4.68
CA TYR A 88 21.11 -9.11 -5.72
C TYR A 88 21.00 -10.64 -5.77
N SER A 89 20.65 -11.29 -4.66
CA SER A 89 20.40 -12.74 -4.58
C SER A 89 19.04 -13.17 -5.14
N GLY A 90 18.19 -12.23 -5.55
CA GLY A 90 16.79 -12.49 -5.91
C GLY A 90 15.86 -12.69 -4.72
N GLN A 91 16.37 -12.57 -3.49
CA GLN A 91 15.54 -12.57 -2.29
C GLN A 91 14.88 -11.21 -2.14
N SER A 92 13.59 -11.21 -1.83
CA SER A 92 12.81 -9.99 -1.62
C SER A 92 12.67 -9.68 -0.13
N ASP A 93 12.97 -8.45 0.23
CA ASP A 93 12.79 -7.89 1.57
C ASP A 93 11.81 -6.71 1.54
N LEU A 94 11.12 -6.48 2.63
CA LEU A 94 10.26 -5.31 2.80
C LEU A 94 10.95 -4.27 3.66
N PHE A 95 10.89 -3.01 3.27
CA PHE A 95 11.28 -1.92 4.16
C PHE A 95 10.42 -1.95 5.42
N GLY A 96 11.04 -1.73 6.56
CA GLY A 96 10.41 -1.89 7.86
C GLY A 96 10.43 -3.33 8.39
N SER A 97 11.15 -4.26 7.75
CA SER A 97 11.38 -5.63 8.24
C SER A 97 12.62 -5.71 9.16
N THR A 98 12.84 -6.88 9.75
CA THR A 98 14.03 -7.17 10.58
C THR A 98 15.34 -7.10 9.79
N THR A 99 15.30 -7.33 8.49
CA THR A 99 16.46 -7.35 7.60
C THR A 99 16.67 -6.02 6.89
N LEU A 100 15.62 -5.21 6.73
CA LEU A 100 15.66 -3.95 6.00
C LEU A 100 14.91 -2.86 6.77
N PRO A 101 15.60 -1.99 7.55
CA PRO A 101 14.99 -0.87 8.26
C PRO A 101 14.19 0.04 7.34
N GLY A 102 13.08 0.57 7.84
CA GLY A 102 12.16 1.41 7.07
C GLY A 102 12.42 2.91 7.19
N GLY A 103 11.52 3.67 6.60
CA GLY A 103 11.58 5.12 6.49
C GLY A 103 10.91 5.89 7.63
N HIS A 104 10.48 5.26 8.72
CA HIS A 104 10.04 6.00 9.92
C HIS A 104 11.25 6.45 10.74
N ALA A 105 12.14 7.18 10.08
CA ALA A 105 13.37 7.75 10.62
C ALA A 105 13.76 9.00 9.82
N GLU A 106 14.65 9.83 10.37
CA GLU A 106 15.22 10.97 9.62
C GLU A 106 16.02 10.53 8.39
N TYR A 107 16.71 9.37 8.46
CA TYR A 107 17.52 8.83 7.36
C TYR A 107 17.25 7.35 7.16
N VAL A 108 17.24 6.93 5.91
CA VAL A 108 17.12 5.52 5.52
C VAL A 108 18.17 5.16 4.47
N ARG A 109 18.79 3.98 4.63
CA ARG A 109 19.63 3.38 3.60
C ARG A 109 18.72 2.62 2.62
N VAL A 110 18.92 2.88 1.34
CA VAL A 110 18.17 2.22 0.27
C VAL A 110 19.14 1.41 -0.57
N PRO A 111 19.09 0.08 -0.52
CA PRO A 111 19.91 -0.79 -1.36
C PRO A 111 19.40 -0.81 -2.81
N ASN A 112 20.33 -1.03 -3.77
CA ASN A 112 20.02 -1.10 -5.20
C ASN A 112 19.16 0.10 -5.67
N ALA A 113 19.61 1.31 -5.38
CA ALA A 113 18.83 2.54 -5.53
C ALA A 113 18.21 2.71 -6.92
N ASP A 114 18.92 2.37 -7.99
CA ASP A 114 18.45 2.50 -9.37
C ASP A 114 17.19 1.68 -9.68
N THR A 115 16.96 0.58 -8.93
CA THR A 115 15.79 -0.29 -9.09
C THR A 115 14.76 -0.14 -7.98
N THR A 116 15.12 0.53 -6.89
CA THR A 116 14.26 0.68 -5.70
C THR A 116 13.64 2.07 -5.62
N LEU A 117 14.32 3.10 -6.13
CA LEU A 117 13.87 4.49 -6.05
C LEU A 117 13.32 5.02 -7.36
N THR A 118 12.33 5.89 -7.24
CA THR A 118 11.72 6.64 -8.35
C THR A 118 11.80 8.13 -8.05
N LYS A 119 12.33 8.93 -8.99
CA LYS A 119 12.31 10.39 -8.90
C LYS A 119 10.88 10.90 -9.00
N ILE A 120 10.46 11.74 -8.07
CA ILE A 120 9.08 12.24 -7.99
C ILE A 120 8.92 13.67 -8.51
N GLY A 121 10.01 14.41 -8.66
CA GLY A 121 10.00 15.76 -9.20
C GLY A 121 8.95 16.67 -8.54
N ALA A 122 8.16 17.39 -9.35
CA ALA A 122 7.14 18.32 -8.89
C ALA A 122 5.78 17.67 -8.55
N SER A 123 5.68 16.35 -8.41
CA SER A 123 4.39 15.66 -8.19
C SER A 123 3.77 15.85 -6.80
N GLY A 124 4.54 16.37 -5.85
CA GLY A 124 4.15 16.47 -4.44
C GLY A 124 4.42 15.18 -3.68
N GLU A 125 5.25 15.26 -2.66
CA GLU A 125 5.72 14.14 -1.85
C GLU A 125 4.58 13.33 -1.23
N GLU A 126 3.57 14.01 -0.70
CA GLU A 126 2.47 13.41 0.05
C GLU A 126 1.61 12.45 -0.80
N ARG A 127 1.61 12.60 -2.12
CA ARG A 127 0.92 11.70 -3.04
C ARG A 127 1.87 10.66 -3.62
N ALA A 128 3.07 11.09 -3.96
CA ALA A 128 4.07 10.24 -4.58
C ALA A 128 4.64 9.19 -3.63
N VAL A 129 4.68 9.47 -2.31
CA VAL A 129 5.15 8.51 -1.28
C VAL A 129 4.40 7.17 -1.30
N LEU A 130 3.17 7.16 -1.80
CA LEU A 130 2.34 5.96 -1.87
C LEU A 130 2.53 5.14 -3.16
N ALA A 131 3.28 5.66 -4.14
CA ALA A 131 3.34 5.10 -5.49
C ALA A 131 3.92 3.68 -5.54
N GLY A 132 4.95 3.40 -4.75
CA GLY A 132 5.61 2.10 -4.70
C GLY A 132 5.05 1.12 -3.66
N GLY A 133 4.01 1.50 -2.96
CA GLY A 133 3.38 0.71 -1.89
C GLY A 133 1.87 0.56 -2.10
N SER A 134 1.09 1.15 -1.19
CA SER A 134 -0.37 0.99 -1.15
C SER A 134 -1.06 1.34 -2.47
N VAL A 135 -0.68 2.45 -3.11
CA VAL A 135 -1.24 2.85 -4.40
C VAL A 135 -0.82 1.86 -5.49
N GLY A 136 0.45 1.48 -5.54
CA GLY A 136 0.94 0.52 -6.51
C GLY A 136 0.24 -0.84 -6.42
N LEU A 137 -0.03 -1.34 -5.21
CA LEU A 137 -0.80 -2.58 -5.00
C LEU A 137 -2.22 -2.47 -5.56
N GLY A 138 -2.92 -1.37 -5.28
CA GLY A 138 -4.27 -1.14 -5.81
C GLY A 138 -4.31 -1.02 -7.33
N VAL A 139 -3.35 -0.31 -7.94
CA VAL A 139 -3.20 -0.21 -9.40
C VAL A 139 -2.94 -1.57 -10.03
N ASN A 140 -2.03 -2.38 -9.44
CA ASN A 140 -1.71 -3.71 -9.96
C ASN A 140 -2.89 -4.68 -9.84
N ALA A 141 -3.67 -4.61 -8.77
CA ALA A 141 -4.90 -5.40 -8.64
C ALA A 141 -5.94 -5.04 -9.70
N ALA A 142 -6.14 -3.74 -9.95
CA ALA A 142 -7.03 -3.25 -11.01
C ALA A 142 -6.54 -3.68 -12.40
N ALA A 143 -5.24 -3.56 -12.68
CA ALA A 143 -4.65 -3.99 -13.94
C ALA A 143 -4.82 -5.51 -14.17
N THR A 144 -4.66 -6.32 -13.11
CA THR A 144 -4.90 -7.78 -13.17
C THR A 144 -6.36 -8.08 -13.51
N ALA A 145 -7.32 -7.35 -12.92
CA ALA A 145 -8.74 -7.51 -13.22
C ALA A 145 -9.07 -7.16 -14.68
N LEU A 146 -8.56 -6.03 -15.16
CA LEU A 146 -8.77 -5.56 -16.55
C LEU A 146 -8.15 -6.51 -17.59
N ALA A 147 -6.97 -7.06 -17.30
CA ALA A 147 -6.32 -8.03 -18.19
C ALA A 147 -7.11 -9.32 -18.32
N ASN A 148 -7.76 -9.76 -17.24
CA ASN A 148 -8.55 -11.00 -17.23
C ASN A 148 -9.93 -10.82 -17.87
N SER A 149 -10.59 -9.65 -17.69
CA SER A 149 -11.96 -9.41 -18.18
C SER A 149 -12.27 -7.92 -18.22
N PRO A 150 -12.01 -7.22 -19.33
CA PRO A 150 -12.15 -5.75 -19.41
C PRO A 150 -13.58 -5.25 -19.25
N ASP A 151 -14.59 -6.07 -19.60
CA ASP A 151 -16.03 -5.71 -19.52
C ASP A 151 -16.74 -6.37 -18.33
N ALA A 152 -15.98 -6.93 -17.39
CA ALA A 152 -16.52 -7.65 -16.25
C ALA A 152 -17.28 -6.73 -15.29
N SER A 153 -18.27 -7.30 -14.59
CA SER A 153 -18.78 -6.73 -13.35
C SER A 153 -17.78 -6.99 -12.23
N LEU A 154 -17.46 -5.95 -11.46
CA LEU A 154 -16.39 -5.97 -10.48
C LEU A 154 -16.92 -5.57 -9.09
N ALA A 155 -16.34 -6.16 -8.05
CA ALA A 155 -16.54 -5.70 -6.68
C ALA A 155 -15.18 -5.43 -6.01
N ILE A 156 -15.09 -4.34 -5.28
CA ILE A 156 -13.98 -4.05 -4.36
C ILE A 156 -14.50 -4.34 -2.95
N VAL A 157 -13.80 -5.20 -2.21
CA VAL A 157 -14.12 -5.55 -0.82
C VAL A 157 -13.03 -5.01 0.10
N GLY A 158 -13.40 -4.06 0.96
CA GLY A 158 -12.48 -3.22 1.72
C GLY A 158 -12.00 -2.03 0.88
N CYS A 159 -12.50 -0.84 1.23
CA CYS A 159 -12.13 0.43 0.57
C CYS A 159 -11.11 1.20 1.43
N ASP A 160 -10.15 0.49 1.98
CA ASP A 160 -8.91 1.06 2.53
C ASP A 160 -8.08 1.73 1.41
N PRO A 161 -6.93 2.35 1.67
CA PRO A 161 -6.14 3.02 0.63
C PRO A 161 -5.82 2.15 -0.58
N ILE A 162 -5.60 0.83 -0.38
CA ILE A 162 -5.32 -0.10 -1.48
C ILE A 162 -6.58 -0.33 -2.31
N GLY A 163 -7.69 -0.70 -1.67
CA GLY A 163 -8.98 -0.95 -2.34
C GLY A 163 -9.56 0.31 -2.98
N MET A 164 -9.44 1.48 -2.33
CA MET A 164 -9.83 2.75 -2.93
C MET A 164 -9.01 3.07 -4.18
N THR A 165 -7.70 2.80 -4.18
CA THR A 165 -6.88 2.99 -5.38
C THR A 165 -7.32 2.09 -6.52
N ALA A 166 -7.62 0.81 -6.23
CA ALA A 166 -8.16 -0.09 -7.24
C ALA A 166 -9.49 0.43 -7.81
N LEU A 167 -10.38 0.91 -6.94
CA LEU A 167 -11.67 1.48 -7.33
C LEU A 167 -11.52 2.72 -8.23
N ILE A 168 -10.66 3.66 -7.84
CA ILE A 168 -10.35 4.87 -8.63
C ILE A 168 -9.75 4.50 -9.98
N THR A 169 -8.81 3.55 -10.01
CA THR A 169 -8.14 3.10 -11.23
C THR A 169 -9.14 2.47 -12.21
N LEU A 170 -10.02 1.59 -11.74
CA LEU A 170 -11.05 0.96 -12.55
C LEU A 170 -12.07 2.00 -13.08
N LYS A 171 -12.47 2.95 -12.24
CA LYS A 171 -13.36 4.04 -12.66
C LYS A 171 -12.73 4.89 -13.77
N ASN A 172 -11.46 5.24 -13.63
CA ASN A 172 -10.72 6.03 -14.62
C ASN A 172 -10.48 5.26 -15.94
N ALA A 173 -10.35 3.94 -15.86
CA ALA A 173 -10.26 3.08 -17.04
C ALA A 173 -11.57 2.98 -17.82
N GLY A 174 -12.66 3.54 -17.30
CA GLY A 174 -13.95 3.59 -18.00
C GLY A 174 -14.61 2.22 -18.17
N ILE A 175 -14.46 1.31 -17.22
CA ILE A 175 -15.10 0.00 -17.31
C ILE A 175 -16.61 0.15 -17.55
N GLY A 176 -17.12 -0.56 -18.57
CA GLY A 176 -18.55 -0.51 -18.93
C GLY A 176 -19.45 -1.33 -17.99
N GLY A 177 -18.86 -2.20 -17.17
CA GLY A 177 -19.57 -3.09 -16.26
C GLY A 177 -19.97 -2.44 -14.93
N ARG A 178 -20.76 -3.20 -14.12
CA ARG A 178 -21.11 -2.80 -12.75
C ARG A 178 -19.85 -2.77 -11.87
N LEU A 179 -19.66 -1.70 -11.12
CA LEU A 179 -18.59 -1.54 -10.14
C LEU A 179 -19.19 -1.38 -8.74
N LEU A 180 -19.09 -2.42 -7.93
CA LEU A 180 -19.60 -2.49 -6.57
C LEU A 180 -18.46 -2.20 -5.58
N ALA A 181 -18.73 -1.42 -4.53
CA ALA A 181 -17.84 -1.29 -3.38
C ALA A 181 -18.52 -1.87 -2.12
N VAL A 182 -17.78 -2.69 -1.37
CA VAL A 182 -18.21 -3.24 -0.08
C VAL A 182 -17.31 -2.67 1.01
N GLU A 183 -17.91 -1.89 1.92
CA GLU A 183 -17.18 -1.18 2.95
C GLU A 183 -18.08 -0.95 4.19
N ASP A 184 -17.58 -1.31 5.36
CA ASP A 184 -18.33 -1.17 6.62
C ASP A 184 -18.08 0.20 7.28
N HIS A 185 -16.92 0.78 7.05
CA HIS A 185 -16.57 2.08 7.61
C HIS A 185 -17.31 3.21 6.89
N ALA A 186 -18.10 3.98 7.62
CA ALA A 186 -19.04 4.95 7.04
C ALA A 186 -18.38 6.00 6.14
N ALA A 187 -17.24 6.56 6.57
CA ALA A 187 -16.52 7.59 5.81
C ALA A 187 -15.91 7.03 4.52
N ARG A 188 -15.27 5.86 4.58
CA ARG A 188 -14.72 5.17 3.40
C ARG A 188 -15.82 4.78 2.42
N LYS A 189 -16.96 4.30 2.94
CA LYS A 189 -18.13 3.99 2.11
C LYS A 189 -18.66 5.23 1.39
N THR A 190 -18.72 6.37 2.08
CA THR A 190 -19.11 7.65 1.48
C THR A 190 -18.14 8.04 0.37
N LEU A 191 -16.84 7.95 0.61
CA LEU A 191 -15.83 8.22 -0.41
C LEU A 191 -15.98 7.27 -1.60
N ALA A 192 -16.10 5.97 -1.36
CA ALA A 192 -16.27 4.95 -2.41
C ALA A 192 -17.50 5.18 -3.28
N SER A 193 -18.58 5.77 -2.72
CA SER A 193 -19.81 6.06 -3.49
C SER A 193 -19.61 7.08 -4.62
N GLY A 194 -18.53 7.88 -4.58
CA GLY A 194 -18.16 8.78 -5.68
C GLY A 194 -17.56 8.06 -6.89
N PHE A 195 -17.12 6.81 -6.74
CA PHE A 195 -16.43 6.05 -7.76
C PHE A 195 -17.18 4.76 -8.15
N ALA A 196 -17.84 4.09 -7.22
CA ALA A 196 -18.62 2.90 -7.46
C ALA A 196 -20.03 3.22 -8.01
N SER A 197 -20.61 2.31 -8.78
CA SER A 197 -22.01 2.38 -9.19
C SER A 197 -22.97 1.97 -8.07
N GLU A 198 -22.48 1.23 -7.08
CA GLU A 198 -23.23 0.76 -5.91
C GLU A 198 -22.28 0.55 -4.72
N THR A 199 -22.77 0.84 -3.50
CA THR A 199 -22.01 0.61 -2.27
C THR A 199 -22.84 -0.20 -1.27
N LEU A 200 -22.24 -1.22 -0.66
CA LEU A 200 -22.86 -2.08 0.34
C LEU A 200 -22.03 -2.13 1.63
N ARG A 201 -22.64 -2.60 2.70
CA ARG A 201 -21.92 -3.12 3.88
C ARG A 201 -21.66 -4.62 3.71
N SER A 202 -20.69 -5.16 4.43
CA SER A 202 -20.38 -6.60 4.42
C SER A 202 -21.61 -7.45 4.80
N SER A 203 -22.43 -7.00 5.73
CA SER A 203 -23.69 -7.64 6.13
C SER A 203 -24.75 -7.73 5.02
N GLN A 204 -24.57 -6.97 3.95
CA GLN A 204 -25.51 -6.91 2.80
C GLN A 204 -25.00 -7.74 1.60
N ILE A 205 -23.83 -8.34 1.67
CA ILE A 205 -23.21 -9.11 0.57
C ILE A 205 -24.16 -10.17 0.01
N GLN A 206 -24.89 -10.87 0.86
CA GLN A 206 -25.84 -11.91 0.45
C GLN A 206 -27.03 -11.39 -0.37
N LEU A 207 -27.30 -10.10 -0.34
CA LEU A 207 -28.35 -9.44 -1.12
C LEU A 207 -27.84 -8.96 -2.48
N ALA A 208 -26.53 -8.93 -2.68
CA ALA A 208 -25.93 -8.45 -3.91
C ALA A 208 -26.01 -9.47 -5.04
N ASN A 209 -26.18 -8.97 -6.27
CA ASN A 209 -25.95 -9.79 -7.44
C ASN A 209 -24.45 -10.10 -7.54
N LYS A 210 -24.14 -11.35 -7.84
CA LYS A 210 -22.75 -11.81 -8.02
C LYS A 210 -22.06 -11.09 -9.17
N VAL A 211 -20.76 -10.90 -9.01
CA VAL A 211 -19.88 -10.24 -9.99
C VAL A 211 -18.91 -11.24 -10.63
N ASP A 212 -18.29 -10.84 -11.75
CA ASP A 212 -17.33 -11.67 -12.44
C ASP A 212 -15.98 -11.70 -11.72
N THR A 213 -15.57 -10.56 -11.15
CA THR A 213 -14.31 -10.44 -10.42
C THR A 213 -14.51 -9.71 -9.10
N VAL A 214 -13.90 -10.23 -8.04
CA VAL A 214 -13.82 -9.57 -6.74
C VAL A 214 -12.36 -9.20 -6.48
N ILE A 215 -12.09 -7.94 -6.19
CA ILE A 215 -10.80 -7.46 -5.69
C ILE A 215 -10.93 -7.28 -4.17
N VAL A 216 -10.05 -7.89 -3.41
CA VAL A 216 -9.91 -7.69 -1.97
C VAL A 216 -8.83 -6.64 -1.76
N GLY A 217 -9.14 -5.55 -1.07
CA GLY A 217 -8.21 -4.50 -0.67
C GLY A 217 -7.17 -5.04 0.31
N SER A 218 -7.03 -4.46 1.49
CA SER A 218 -6.22 -5.08 2.52
C SER A 218 -6.93 -6.28 3.15
N THR A 219 -6.18 -7.36 3.37
CA THR A 219 -6.69 -8.57 4.03
C THR A 219 -6.89 -8.37 5.54
N ARG A 220 -6.44 -7.26 6.08
CA ARG A 220 -6.61 -6.91 7.50
C ARG A 220 -8.06 -6.58 7.87
N GLU A 221 -8.78 -5.91 6.98
CA GLU A 221 -10.12 -5.35 7.25
C GLU A 221 -11.21 -5.96 6.37
N TYR A 222 -11.03 -7.15 5.84
CA TYR A 222 -12.04 -7.77 4.99
C TYR A 222 -13.01 -8.68 5.79
N PRO A 223 -14.26 -8.87 5.34
CA PRO A 223 -15.30 -9.59 6.08
C PRO A 223 -15.11 -11.11 6.10
N GLY A 224 -13.90 -11.57 5.79
CA GLY A 224 -13.56 -12.98 5.67
C GLY A 224 -13.83 -13.55 4.29
N PHE A 225 -13.06 -14.58 3.93
CA PHE A 225 -13.06 -15.15 2.59
C PHE A 225 -14.42 -15.79 2.20
N GLU A 226 -15.11 -16.40 3.16
CA GLU A 226 -16.44 -16.98 2.91
C GLU A 226 -17.44 -15.92 2.40
N SER A 227 -17.40 -14.71 2.94
CA SER A 227 -18.22 -13.60 2.49
C SER A 227 -17.85 -13.15 1.07
N VAL A 228 -16.54 -13.05 0.79
CA VAL A 228 -16.01 -12.71 -0.54
C VAL A 228 -16.43 -13.75 -1.58
N ALA A 229 -16.32 -15.05 -1.24
CA ALA A 229 -16.71 -16.14 -2.13
C ALA A 229 -18.21 -16.13 -2.51
N LYS A 230 -19.07 -15.56 -1.66
CA LYS A 230 -20.51 -15.39 -1.97
C LYS A 230 -20.78 -14.34 -3.06
N LEU A 231 -19.86 -13.37 -3.25
CA LEU A 231 -20.00 -12.33 -4.26
C LEU A 231 -19.58 -12.77 -5.66
N VAL A 232 -18.68 -13.74 -5.78
CA VAL A 232 -18.15 -14.15 -7.07
C VAL A 232 -19.08 -15.14 -7.78
N LYS A 233 -19.22 -15.00 -9.10
CA LYS A 233 -19.92 -15.97 -9.96
C LYS A 233 -19.11 -17.27 -10.07
N ASN A 234 -19.77 -18.36 -10.46
CA ASN A 234 -19.05 -19.56 -10.93
C ASN A 234 -18.18 -19.17 -12.13
N SER A 235 -16.99 -19.73 -12.19
CA SER A 235 -15.96 -19.38 -13.19
C SER A 235 -15.48 -17.91 -13.14
N GLY A 236 -15.78 -17.20 -12.08
CA GLY A 236 -15.25 -15.86 -11.83
C GLY A 236 -13.85 -15.87 -11.21
N SER A 237 -13.40 -14.72 -10.75
CA SER A 237 -12.08 -14.58 -10.12
C SER A 237 -12.10 -13.76 -8.83
N ILE A 238 -11.16 -14.06 -7.94
CA ILE A 238 -10.86 -13.29 -6.73
C ILE A 238 -9.41 -12.85 -6.82
N ILE A 239 -9.16 -11.57 -6.68
CA ILE A 239 -7.84 -10.96 -6.74
C ILE A 239 -7.53 -10.36 -5.37
N PHE A 240 -6.50 -10.84 -4.70
CA PHE A 240 -5.95 -10.20 -3.52
C PHE A 240 -4.98 -9.11 -3.95
N SER A 241 -5.20 -7.89 -3.48
CA SER A 241 -4.29 -6.78 -3.76
C SER A 241 -2.94 -6.94 -3.05
N GLU A 242 -2.93 -7.65 -1.92
CA GLU A 242 -1.70 -7.99 -1.21
C GLU A 242 -1.20 -9.38 -1.65
N PRO A 243 0.10 -9.52 -2.00
CA PRO A 243 0.67 -10.79 -2.47
C PRO A 243 0.49 -11.97 -1.49
N TYR A 244 0.39 -11.70 -0.19
CA TYR A 244 0.17 -12.74 0.84
C TYR A 244 -1.29 -13.17 1.00
N GLY A 245 -2.24 -12.45 0.43
CA GLY A 245 -3.67 -12.69 0.63
C GLY A 245 -4.10 -14.09 0.23
N ALA A 246 -3.60 -14.59 -0.89
CA ALA A 246 -3.90 -15.95 -1.38
C ALA A 246 -3.38 -17.04 -0.43
N ALA A 247 -2.20 -16.86 0.18
CA ALA A 247 -1.63 -17.80 1.16
C ALA A 247 -2.48 -17.86 2.43
N ARG A 248 -2.91 -16.71 2.95
CA ARG A 248 -3.80 -16.64 4.13
C ARG A 248 -5.12 -17.39 3.92
N VAL A 249 -5.65 -17.41 2.70
CA VAL A 249 -6.87 -18.17 2.35
C VAL A 249 -6.62 -19.67 2.37
N ALA A 250 -5.51 -20.11 1.82
CA ALA A 250 -5.16 -21.54 1.79
C ALA A 250 -5.06 -22.12 3.21
N GLU A 251 -4.59 -21.35 4.18
CA GLU A 251 -4.48 -21.75 5.59
C GLU A 251 -5.86 -21.92 6.27
N GLN A 252 -6.90 -21.26 5.78
CA GLN A 252 -8.24 -21.29 6.38
C GLN A 252 -9.08 -22.52 5.96
N GLY A 253 -8.61 -23.36 5.03
CA GLY A 253 -9.31 -24.56 4.59
C GLY A 253 -10.66 -24.32 3.91
N ILE A 254 -10.87 -23.17 3.29
CA ILE A 254 -12.14 -22.74 2.72
C ILE A 254 -12.40 -23.41 1.38
N VAL A 255 -13.65 -23.86 1.17
CA VAL A 255 -14.09 -24.42 -0.11
C VAL A 255 -14.58 -23.30 -1.02
N LEU A 256 -13.93 -23.17 -2.18
CA LEU A 256 -14.31 -22.24 -3.24
C LEU A 256 -15.53 -22.71 -4.03
N PRO A 257 -16.31 -21.76 -4.60
CA PRO A 257 -17.24 -22.10 -5.66
C PRO A 257 -16.51 -22.78 -6.83
N PRO A 258 -17.20 -23.65 -7.59
CA PRO A 258 -16.58 -24.36 -8.71
C PRO A 258 -15.95 -23.40 -9.73
N SER A 259 -14.73 -23.75 -10.16
CA SER A 259 -14.01 -23.03 -11.22
C SER A 259 -13.65 -21.57 -10.92
N VAL A 260 -13.69 -21.13 -9.66
CA VAL A 260 -13.21 -19.79 -9.28
C VAL A 260 -11.69 -19.74 -9.26
N ALA A 261 -11.11 -18.79 -9.98
CA ALA A 261 -9.68 -18.53 -9.97
C ALA A 261 -9.31 -17.57 -8.83
N ILE A 262 -8.16 -17.82 -8.19
CA ILE A 262 -7.57 -16.90 -7.22
C ILE A 262 -6.27 -16.34 -7.79
N TYR A 263 -6.13 -15.04 -7.70
CA TYR A 263 -4.91 -14.30 -8.04
C TYR A 263 -4.42 -13.51 -6.85
N ALA A 264 -3.11 -13.30 -6.77
CA ALA A 264 -2.52 -12.25 -5.95
C ALA A 264 -1.92 -11.19 -6.88
N ALA A 265 -2.11 -9.93 -6.58
CA ALA A 265 -1.42 -8.86 -7.31
C ALA A 265 0.08 -8.90 -6.98
N ASN A 266 0.91 -8.52 -7.93
CA ASN A 266 2.34 -8.42 -7.71
C ASN A 266 2.68 -7.18 -6.89
N TRP A 267 3.77 -7.24 -6.13
CA TRP A 267 4.37 -6.04 -5.58
C TRP A 267 4.66 -5.03 -6.69
N PRO A 268 4.45 -3.72 -6.42
CA PRO A 268 4.82 -2.69 -7.39
C PRO A 268 6.32 -2.72 -7.67
N THR A 269 6.66 -2.68 -8.93
CA THR A 269 8.05 -2.48 -9.37
C THR A 269 8.38 -0.99 -9.45
N ASN A 270 9.65 -0.66 -9.57
CA ASN A 270 10.08 0.71 -9.86
C ASN A 270 9.43 1.26 -11.16
N GLY A 271 9.24 0.39 -12.17
CA GLY A 271 8.54 0.74 -13.40
C GLY A 271 7.08 1.11 -13.16
N ASP A 272 6.39 0.44 -12.24
CA ASP A 272 5.01 0.75 -11.86
C ASP A 272 4.95 2.05 -11.06
N ALA A 273 5.86 2.25 -10.11
CA ALA A 273 5.96 3.50 -9.36
C ALA A 273 6.19 4.71 -10.27
N ARG A 274 7.08 4.60 -11.28
CA ARG A 274 7.29 5.66 -12.30
C ARG A 274 6.02 5.99 -13.09
N LYS A 275 5.26 4.98 -13.52
CA LYS A 275 3.98 5.20 -14.23
C LYS A 275 2.97 5.92 -13.35
N ILE A 276 2.88 5.53 -12.07
CA ILE A 276 1.98 6.15 -11.10
C ILE A 276 2.39 7.60 -10.83
N VAL A 277 3.66 7.86 -10.56
CA VAL A 277 4.19 9.22 -10.40
C VAL A 277 3.89 10.09 -11.63
N THR A 278 4.11 9.55 -12.83
CA THR A 278 3.75 10.24 -14.09
C THR A 278 2.25 10.53 -14.17
N ALA A 279 1.40 9.56 -13.84
CA ALA A 279 -0.06 9.74 -13.86
C ALA A 279 -0.53 10.80 -12.85
N ILE A 280 0.11 10.90 -11.68
CA ILE A 280 -0.13 11.98 -10.72
C ILE A 280 0.27 13.34 -11.31
N GLN A 281 1.45 13.44 -11.93
CA GLN A 281 1.97 14.67 -12.52
C GLN A 281 1.06 15.23 -13.61
N ILE A 282 0.56 14.38 -14.51
CA ILE A 282 -0.35 14.77 -15.59
C ILE A 282 -1.82 14.81 -15.18
N ARG A 283 -2.11 14.67 -13.87
CA ARG A 283 -3.45 14.67 -13.28
C ARG A 283 -4.40 13.60 -13.82
N GLN A 284 -3.87 12.51 -14.30
CA GLN A 284 -4.63 11.33 -14.72
C GLN A 284 -5.07 10.49 -13.50
N LEU A 285 -4.28 10.51 -12.42
CA LEU A 285 -4.58 9.86 -11.17
C LEU A 285 -4.58 10.89 -10.04
N ASP A 286 -5.76 11.16 -9.48
CA ASP A 286 -5.90 12.03 -8.31
C ASP A 286 -5.95 11.18 -7.04
N LEU A 287 -4.90 11.27 -6.23
CA LEU A 287 -4.76 10.59 -4.94
C LEU A 287 -5.07 11.50 -3.74
N THR A 288 -5.48 12.74 -3.98
CA THR A 288 -5.82 13.69 -2.91
C THR A 288 -6.83 13.11 -1.92
N PRO A 289 -7.87 12.35 -2.33
CA PRO A 289 -8.81 11.77 -1.38
C PRO A 289 -8.23 10.68 -0.48
N LEU A 290 -7.05 10.13 -0.79
CA LEU A 290 -6.43 9.07 0.00
C LEU A 290 -5.62 9.61 1.17
N VAL A 291 -5.01 10.78 1.06
CA VAL A 291 -4.22 11.38 2.14
C VAL A 291 -5.15 12.16 3.06
N SER A 292 -5.37 11.65 4.25
CA SER A 292 -6.29 12.26 5.21
C SER A 292 -5.60 13.06 6.30
N HIS A 293 -4.40 12.66 6.71
CA HIS A 293 -3.65 13.26 7.81
C HIS A 293 -2.17 13.34 7.48
N VAL A 294 -1.56 14.46 7.87
CA VAL A 294 -0.11 14.67 7.83
C VAL A 294 0.28 15.10 9.23
N ILE A 295 1.01 14.28 9.94
CA ILE A 295 1.28 14.39 11.39
C ILE A 295 2.80 14.40 11.62
N PRO A 296 3.33 15.26 12.49
CA PRO A 296 4.75 15.26 12.83
C PRO A 296 5.14 14.06 13.68
N PHE A 297 6.44 13.70 13.72
CA PHE A 297 6.95 12.54 14.43
C PHE A 297 6.67 12.55 15.93
N ASP A 298 6.68 13.70 16.58
CA ASP A 298 6.38 13.84 18.01
C ASP A 298 4.94 13.44 18.38
N GLU A 299 4.05 13.38 17.40
CA GLU A 299 2.67 12.88 17.54
C GLU A 299 2.48 11.45 16.96
N ALA A 300 3.55 10.69 16.74
CA ALA A 300 3.50 9.37 16.09
C ALA A 300 2.55 8.38 16.80
N GLN A 301 2.46 8.40 18.14
CA GLN A 301 1.52 7.56 18.88
C GLN A 301 0.08 7.81 18.43
N ALA A 302 -0.35 9.06 18.36
CA ALA A 302 -1.70 9.43 17.92
C ALA A 302 -1.92 9.08 16.43
N ALA A 303 -0.89 9.22 15.60
CA ALA A 303 -0.93 8.82 14.19
C ALA A 303 -1.18 7.32 14.00
N TYR A 304 -0.50 6.48 14.77
CA TYR A 304 -0.69 5.03 14.75
C TYR A 304 -2.04 4.59 15.31
N GLU A 305 -2.51 5.23 16.38
CA GLU A 305 -3.86 5.00 16.92
C GLU A 305 -4.93 5.35 15.88
N ALA A 306 -4.81 6.49 15.20
CA ALA A 306 -5.72 6.87 14.13
C ALA A 306 -5.69 5.89 12.95
N ALA A 307 -4.51 5.38 12.57
CA ALA A 307 -4.37 4.40 11.50
C ALA A 307 -4.92 3.00 11.89
N THR A 308 -4.94 2.68 13.17
CA THR A 308 -5.38 1.39 13.72
C THR A 308 -6.90 1.32 13.87
N GLU A 309 -7.49 2.37 14.42
CA GLU A 309 -8.92 2.54 14.60
C GLU A 309 -9.39 3.76 13.82
N PRO A 310 -9.52 3.65 12.49
CA PRO A 310 -9.78 4.81 11.66
C PRO A 310 -11.13 5.46 12.03
N GLY A 311 -11.05 6.63 12.64
CA GLY A 311 -12.18 7.48 12.87
C GLY A 311 -12.83 7.98 11.57
N PRO A 312 -13.91 8.80 11.63
CA PRO A 312 -14.52 9.36 10.44
C PRO A 312 -13.50 10.14 9.59
N GLY A 313 -13.36 9.75 8.31
CA GLY A 313 -12.48 10.45 7.36
C GLY A 313 -11.03 9.97 7.33
N VAL A 314 -10.61 9.05 8.19
CA VAL A 314 -9.23 8.52 8.13
C VAL A 314 -9.09 7.57 6.94
N GLN A 315 -8.15 7.88 6.06
CA GLN A 315 -7.73 7.03 4.94
C GLN A 315 -6.25 6.65 5.10
N LYS A 316 -5.33 7.50 4.70
CA LYS A 316 -3.89 7.31 4.84
C LYS A 316 -3.30 8.39 5.74
N VAL A 317 -2.52 7.97 6.71
CA VAL A 317 -1.81 8.85 7.64
C VAL A 317 -0.35 8.92 7.20
N LEU A 318 0.13 10.13 7.01
CA LEU A 318 1.52 10.44 6.72
C LEU A 318 2.21 10.99 7.97
N LEU A 319 3.49 10.71 8.09
CA LEU A 319 4.36 11.26 9.12
C LEU A 319 5.43 12.15 8.50
N LYS A 320 5.80 13.22 9.21
CA LYS A 320 6.91 14.11 8.87
C LYS A 320 7.98 13.99 9.96
N PRO A 321 9.15 13.42 9.62
CA PRO A 321 10.30 13.37 10.50
C PRO A 321 10.85 14.73 10.90
#